data_2f3b7668109fed0c389f7282ae0fbc23
#
_entry.id   2f3b7668109fed0c389f7282ae0fbc23
#
_cell.length_a   1.000
_cell.length_b   1.000
_cell.length_c   1.000
_cell.angle_alpha   90.00
_cell.angle_beta   90.00
_cell.angle_gamma   90.00
#
_symmetry.space_group_name_H-M   'P 1'
#
loop_
_entity.id
_entity.type
_entity.pdbx_description
1 polymer ?
#
loop_
_entity_poly.entity_id
_entity_poly.type
_entity_poly.pdbx_seq_one_letter_code
_entity_poly.pdbx_strand_id
1 'polypeptide(L)'
;MKLFFKTSIENTIKIFINLLHRSNIGRYVLDIINKHIIKRKKKVFYKDLNLTFYVPNRLSYYRADSFSTKEPETLSWIDSFDAKSTFWDIGANIGIYSCYAAKKKNCNVYAFEPSIFNLEWLGRNVQINDLINNITIIPIPLTKYVSKNTLNFSTTEWSGALSTFGQNYGHDGKSIENVFKFSTIGLSMNDIKQNLEVPQPNYIKIDVDGIEHLIIEGGEKVLSHTKELLVEINENFEEQ
;
A
#
# COMPACT_ATOMS: atom_id res chain seq x y z
N MET A 1 28.62 5.54 -16.88
CA MET A 1 28.41 4.38 -17.79
C MET A 1 27.07 3.68 -17.58
N LYS A 2 26.70 3.24 -16.35
CA LYS A 2 25.39 2.57 -16.07
C LYS A 2 24.16 3.42 -16.42
N LEU A 3 24.16 4.71 -16.14
CA LEU A 3 23.03 5.62 -16.39
C LEU A 3 22.82 5.83 -17.89
N PHE A 4 23.89 6.07 -18.65
CA PHE A 4 23.84 6.24 -20.11
C PHE A 4 23.30 5.01 -20.83
N PHE A 5 23.71 3.80 -20.39
CA PHE A 5 23.22 2.54 -20.92
C PHE A 5 21.73 2.34 -20.65
N LYS A 6 21.26 2.70 -19.44
CA LYS A 6 19.83 2.63 -19.07
C LYS A 6 18.98 3.55 -19.96
N THR A 7 19.39 4.80 -20.13
CA THR A 7 18.68 5.78 -20.98
C THR A 7 18.64 5.34 -22.46
N SER A 8 19.74 4.72 -22.96
CA SER A 8 19.77 4.20 -24.32
C SER A 8 18.79 3.07 -24.55
N ILE A 9 18.68 2.12 -23.60
CA ILE A 9 17.69 1.03 -23.66
C ILE A 9 16.27 1.58 -23.63
N GLU A 10 15.98 2.50 -22.70
CA GLU A 10 14.65 3.13 -22.59
C GLU A 10 14.23 3.81 -23.89
N ASN A 11 15.13 4.58 -24.52
CA ASN A 11 14.87 5.23 -25.80
C ASN A 11 14.61 4.22 -26.92
N THR A 12 15.39 3.14 -26.99
CA THR A 12 15.20 2.09 -28.00
C THR A 12 13.85 1.41 -27.84
N ILE A 13 13.47 1.07 -26.61
CA ILE A 13 12.15 0.47 -26.30
C ILE A 13 11.03 1.45 -26.67
N LYS A 14 11.16 2.72 -26.34
CA LYS A 14 10.19 3.77 -26.67
C LYS A 14 9.97 3.88 -28.19
N ILE A 15 11.05 3.87 -28.98
CA ILE A 15 10.98 3.89 -30.43
C ILE A 15 10.23 2.66 -30.95
N PHE A 16 10.58 1.48 -30.43
CA PHE A 16 9.94 0.22 -30.83
C PHE A 16 8.44 0.20 -30.50
N ILE A 17 8.04 0.62 -29.31
CA ILE A 17 6.63 0.75 -28.90
C ILE A 17 5.90 1.72 -29.84
N ASN A 18 6.49 2.89 -30.14
CA ASN A 18 5.90 3.88 -31.04
C ASN A 18 5.71 3.33 -32.48
N LEU A 19 6.62 2.50 -32.96
CA LEU A 19 6.47 1.84 -34.26
C LEU A 19 5.32 0.84 -34.27
N LEU A 20 5.19 0.02 -33.21
CA LEU A 20 4.08 -0.92 -33.06
C LEU A 20 2.72 -0.19 -32.99
N HIS A 21 2.66 0.94 -32.30
CA HIS A 21 1.42 1.73 -32.20
C HIS A 21 0.86 2.23 -33.54
N ARG A 22 1.67 2.29 -34.60
CA ARG A 22 1.25 2.78 -35.93
C ARG A 22 0.37 1.81 -36.70
N SER A 23 0.28 0.55 -36.32
CA SER A 23 -0.54 -0.46 -37.02
C SER A 23 -1.52 -1.15 -36.06
N ASN A 24 -2.63 -1.67 -36.62
CA ASN A 24 -3.62 -2.44 -35.84
C ASN A 24 -2.98 -3.71 -35.26
N ILE A 25 -2.15 -4.40 -36.02
CA ILE A 25 -1.44 -5.60 -35.56
C ILE A 25 -0.47 -5.25 -34.43
N GLY A 26 0.27 -4.16 -34.57
CA GLY A 26 1.21 -3.72 -33.54
C GLY A 26 0.51 -3.34 -32.24
N ARG A 27 -0.62 -2.63 -32.30
CA ARG A 27 -1.46 -2.36 -31.09
C ARG A 27 -1.95 -3.64 -30.44
N TYR A 28 -2.41 -4.61 -31.22
CA TYR A 28 -2.82 -5.92 -30.70
C TYR A 28 -1.68 -6.67 -30.02
N VAL A 29 -0.47 -6.64 -30.58
CA VAL A 29 0.73 -7.22 -29.95
C VAL A 29 1.02 -6.54 -28.62
N LEU A 30 0.97 -5.20 -28.55
CA LEU A 30 1.17 -4.46 -27.29
C LEU A 30 0.12 -4.81 -26.24
N ASP A 31 -1.14 -4.99 -26.63
CA ASP A 31 -2.21 -5.42 -25.72
C ASP A 31 -1.94 -6.82 -25.14
N ILE A 32 -1.46 -7.76 -25.96
CA ILE A 32 -1.07 -9.09 -25.49
C ILE A 32 0.07 -8.98 -24.49
N ILE A 33 1.13 -8.23 -24.82
CA ILE A 33 2.27 -8.03 -23.92
C ILE A 33 1.80 -7.46 -22.60
N ASN A 34 0.99 -6.40 -22.62
CA ASN A 34 0.47 -5.77 -21.40
C ASN A 34 -0.37 -6.75 -20.56
N LYS A 35 -1.27 -7.52 -21.22
CA LYS A 35 -2.07 -8.57 -20.55
C LYS A 35 -1.19 -9.62 -19.85
N HIS A 36 -0.05 -9.95 -20.40
CA HIS A 36 0.89 -10.89 -19.77
C HIS A 36 1.67 -10.25 -18.62
N ILE A 37 2.11 -8.99 -18.78
CA ILE A 37 2.83 -8.25 -17.75
C ILE A 37 1.98 -8.10 -16.48
N ILE A 38 0.73 -7.63 -16.62
CA ILE A 38 -0.17 -7.42 -15.47
C ILE A 38 -0.61 -8.72 -14.78
N LYS A 39 -0.44 -9.87 -15.43
CA LYS A 39 -0.75 -11.19 -14.86
C LYS A 39 0.44 -11.87 -14.17
N ARG A 40 1.63 -11.26 -14.19
CA ARG A 40 2.80 -11.82 -13.52
C ARG A 40 2.56 -11.93 -12.03
N LYS A 41 2.97 -13.06 -11.47
CA LYS A 41 2.75 -13.39 -10.06
C LYS A 41 4.03 -13.91 -9.44
N LYS A 42 4.17 -13.71 -8.14
CA LYS A 42 5.20 -14.29 -7.30
C LYS A 42 4.56 -15.04 -6.15
N LYS A 43 4.96 -16.27 -5.94
CA LYS A 43 4.65 -17.04 -4.74
C LYS A 43 5.67 -16.72 -3.67
N VAL A 44 5.19 -16.49 -2.47
CA VAL A 44 5.98 -16.23 -1.28
C VAL A 44 5.69 -17.32 -0.27
N PHE A 45 6.73 -18.00 0.17
CA PHE A 45 6.65 -19.01 1.20
C PHE A 45 7.28 -18.46 2.47
N TYR A 46 6.54 -18.47 3.56
CA TYR A 46 7.04 -18.06 4.86
C TYR A 46 6.46 -18.95 5.96
N LYS A 47 7.35 -19.59 6.70
CA LYS A 47 6.97 -20.63 7.67
C LYS A 47 6.06 -21.68 7.01
N ASP A 48 4.84 -21.84 7.52
CA ASP A 48 3.83 -22.79 7.08
C ASP A 48 2.84 -22.22 6.05
N LEU A 49 3.06 -20.98 5.59
CA LEU A 49 2.13 -20.27 4.70
C LEU A 49 2.67 -20.05 3.30
N ASN A 50 1.71 -20.02 2.38
CA ASN A 50 1.91 -19.71 0.98
C ASN A 50 0.97 -18.57 0.58
N LEU A 51 1.56 -17.47 0.13
CA LEU A 51 0.85 -16.32 -0.41
C LEU A 51 1.28 -16.10 -1.86
N THR A 52 0.38 -15.52 -2.64
CA THR A 52 0.66 -15.19 -4.05
C THR A 52 0.38 -13.70 -4.25
N PHE A 53 1.33 -12.97 -4.83
CA PHE A 53 1.18 -11.56 -5.14
C PHE A 53 1.33 -11.30 -6.64
N TYR A 54 0.52 -10.38 -7.16
CA TYR A 54 0.76 -9.82 -8.48
C TYR A 54 1.99 -8.93 -8.47
N VAL A 55 2.85 -9.11 -9.46
CA VAL A 55 4.14 -8.39 -9.59
C VAL A 55 4.32 -7.81 -11.01
N PRO A 56 3.47 -6.86 -11.40
CA PRO A 56 3.47 -6.30 -12.75
C PRO A 56 4.72 -5.48 -13.07
N ASN A 57 5.36 -4.90 -12.06
CA ASN A 57 6.57 -4.11 -12.20
C ASN A 57 7.67 -4.57 -11.23
N ARG A 58 8.83 -3.91 -11.30
CA ARG A 58 9.99 -4.23 -10.48
C ARG A 58 9.74 -3.95 -8.99
N LEU A 59 9.00 -2.89 -8.66
CA LEU A 59 8.76 -2.50 -7.27
C LEU A 59 7.81 -3.50 -6.58
N SER A 60 6.73 -3.91 -7.26
CA SER A 60 5.84 -4.96 -6.75
C SER A 60 6.58 -6.29 -6.55
N TYR A 61 7.49 -6.63 -7.50
CA TYR A 61 8.32 -7.81 -7.36
C TYR A 61 9.23 -7.71 -6.13
N TYR A 62 9.91 -6.57 -5.93
CA TYR A 62 10.77 -6.33 -4.77
C TYR A 62 9.99 -6.47 -3.45
N ARG A 63 8.80 -5.85 -3.33
CA ARG A 63 7.98 -5.98 -2.12
C ARG A 63 7.60 -7.42 -1.81
N ALA A 64 7.22 -8.20 -2.82
CA ALA A 64 6.90 -9.61 -2.64
C ALA A 64 8.16 -10.47 -2.36
N ASP A 65 9.29 -10.16 -2.98
CA ASP A 65 10.55 -10.89 -2.81
C ASP A 65 11.19 -10.65 -1.44
N SER A 66 11.11 -9.41 -0.95
CA SER A 66 11.64 -9.03 0.36
C SER A 66 10.67 -9.23 1.53
N PHE A 67 9.54 -9.89 1.32
CA PHE A 67 8.48 -10.09 2.30
C PHE A 67 8.98 -10.51 3.68
N SER A 68 9.87 -11.51 3.74
CA SER A 68 10.38 -12.05 5.01
C SER A 68 11.63 -11.36 5.56
N THR A 69 12.19 -10.41 4.80
CA THR A 69 13.51 -9.82 5.10
C THR A 69 13.50 -8.32 5.28
N LYS A 70 12.49 -7.61 4.75
CA LYS A 70 12.41 -6.15 4.86
C LYS A 70 12.02 -5.71 6.28
N GLU A 71 10.98 -6.32 6.83
CA GLU A 71 10.42 -5.98 8.14
C GLU A 71 10.06 -7.28 8.91
N PRO A 72 11.06 -8.09 9.32
CA PRO A 72 10.82 -9.35 10.03
C PRO A 72 10.15 -9.14 11.39
N GLU A 73 10.34 -7.98 12.03
CA GLU A 73 9.68 -7.56 13.26
C GLU A 73 8.16 -7.41 13.07
N THR A 74 7.71 -6.81 11.96
CA THR A 74 6.28 -6.70 11.62
C THR A 74 5.63 -8.08 11.48
N LEU A 75 6.30 -9.04 10.84
CA LEU A 75 5.81 -10.41 10.72
C LEU A 75 5.76 -11.13 12.06
N SER A 76 6.78 -10.93 12.91
CA SER A 76 6.83 -11.51 14.26
C SER A 76 5.74 -10.94 15.14
N TRP A 77 5.44 -9.65 15.00
CA TRP A 77 4.35 -8.99 15.70
C TRP A 77 2.98 -9.53 15.25
N ILE A 78 2.74 -9.69 13.94
CA ILE A 78 1.51 -10.31 13.43
C ILE A 78 1.38 -11.76 13.93
N ASP A 79 2.49 -12.50 14.05
CA ASP A 79 2.48 -13.87 14.59
C ASP A 79 2.05 -13.93 16.07
N SER A 80 2.16 -12.82 16.83
CA SER A 80 1.69 -12.73 18.21
C SER A 80 0.19 -12.46 18.34
N PHE A 81 -0.51 -12.07 17.26
CA PHE A 81 -1.92 -11.72 17.31
C PHE A 81 -2.81 -12.85 17.82
N ASP A 82 -3.86 -12.50 18.51
CA ASP A 82 -4.94 -13.43 18.80
C ASP A 82 -5.64 -13.84 17.50
N ALA A 83 -6.00 -15.10 17.39
CA ALA A 83 -6.74 -15.58 16.24
C ALA A 83 -8.12 -14.89 16.12
N LYS A 84 -8.53 -14.58 14.89
CA LYS A 84 -9.80 -13.89 14.57
C LYS A 84 -9.92 -12.48 15.15
N SER A 85 -8.80 -11.86 15.51
CA SER A 85 -8.77 -10.46 15.96
C SER A 85 -9.07 -9.49 14.81
N THR A 86 -9.43 -8.26 15.17
CA THR A 86 -9.57 -7.15 14.22
C THR A 86 -8.24 -6.42 14.08
N PHE A 87 -7.76 -6.28 12.86
CA PHE A 87 -6.52 -5.59 12.50
C PHE A 87 -6.78 -4.45 11.54
N TRP A 88 -6.32 -3.24 11.87
CA TRP A 88 -6.31 -2.10 10.98
C TRP A 88 -4.90 -1.92 10.41
N ASP A 89 -4.76 -2.09 9.09
CA ASP A 89 -3.52 -1.92 8.34
C ASP A 89 -3.58 -0.59 7.60
N ILE A 90 -3.02 0.47 8.20
CA ILE A 90 -3.08 1.85 7.70
C ILE A 90 -1.82 2.12 6.88
N GLY A 91 -2.00 2.37 5.57
CA GLY A 91 -0.94 2.36 4.58
C GLY A 91 -0.71 0.96 4.00
N ALA A 92 -1.79 0.22 3.72
CA ALA A 92 -1.70 -1.19 3.32
C ALA A 92 -0.95 -1.44 2.00
N ASN A 93 -0.75 -0.41 1.16
CA ASN A 93 -0.10 -0.51 -0.14
C ASN A 93 -0.72 -1.64 -0.99
N ILE A 94 0.02 -2.64 -1.41
CA ILE A 94 -0.51 -3.81 -2.16
C ILE A 94 -1.00 -4.96 -1.25
N GLY A 95 -1.12 -4.73 0.06
CA GLY A 95 -1.73 -5.64 1.02
C GLY A 95 -0.86 -6.80 1.49
N ILE A 96 0.45 -6.64 1.53
CA ILE A 96 1.38 -7.71 1.93
C ILE A 96 1.10 -8.15 3.38
N TYR A 97 1.06 -7.21 4.32
CA TYR A 97 0.81 -7.51 5.75
C TYR A 97 -0.66 -7.82 6.02
N SER A 98 -1.58 -7.14 5.34
CA SER A 98 -3.02 -7.46 5.35
C SER A 98 -3.28 -8.92 5.00
N CYS A 99 -2.73 -9.40 3.86
CA CYS A 99 -2.89 -10.78 3.41
C CYS A 99 -2.23 -11.76 4.39
N TYR A 100 -1.07 -11.41 4.96
CA TYR A 100 -0.41 -12.27 5.93
C TYR A 100 -1.22 -12.41 7.22
N ALA A 101 -1.68 -11.32 7.82
CA ALA A 101 -2.49 -11.34 9.04
C ALA A 101 -3.79 -12.13 8.84
N ALA A 102 -4.50 -11.88 7.75
CA ALA A 102 -5.71 -12.59 7.40
C ALA A 102 -5.47 -14.10 7.22
N LYS A 103 -4.41 -14.48 6.50
CA LYS A 103 -4.11 -15.89 6.22
C LYS A 103 -3.56 -16.63 7.45
N LYS A 104 -2.68 -15.99 8.22
CA LYS A 104 -1.99 -16.62 9.37
C LYS A 104 -2.86 -16.74 10.60
N LYS A 105 -3.60 -15.68 10.91
CA LYS A 105 -4.36 -15.55 12.17
C LYS A 105 -5.87 -15.58 11.97
N ASN A 106 -6.33 -15.68 10.71
CA ASN A 106 -7.74 -15.53 10.36
C ASN A 106 -8.34 -14.21 10.88
N CYS A 107 -7.52 -13.15 10.85
CA CYS A 107 -7.94 -11.81 11.27
C CYS A 107 -9.03 -11.24 10.37
N ASN A 108 -9.90 -10.38 10.94
CA ASN A 108 -10.71 -9.45 10.20
C ASN A 108 -9.88 -8.19 9.95
N VAL A 109 -9.39 -8.00 8.75
CA VAL A 109 -8.47 -6.91 8.40
C VAL A 109 -9.22 -5.78 7.72
N TYR A 110 -8.94 -4.55 8.14
CA TYR A 110 -9.39 -3.32 7.50
C TYR A 110 -8.15 -2.64 6.93
N ALA A 111 -8.00 -2.75 5.61
CA ALA A 111 -6.83 -2.27 4.87
C ALA A 111 -7.11 -0.87 4.32
N PHE A 112 -6.45 0.14 4.90
CA PHE A 112 -6.57 1.54 4.48
C PHE A 112 -5.48 1.86 3.46
N GLU A 113 -5.88 2.18 2.24
CA GLU A 113 -4.96 2.53 1.15
C GLU A 113 -5.64 3.55 0.23
N PRO A 114 -5.25 4.83 0.23
CA PRO A 114 -5.88 5.84 -0.60
C PRO A 114 -5.32 5.93 -2.03
N SER A 115 -4.15 5.33 -2.29
CA SER A 115 -3.50 5.43 -3.61
C SER A 115 -4.23 4.60 -4.66
N ILE A 116 -4.75 5.27 -5.67
CA ILE A 116 -5.40 4.61 -6.83
C ILE A 116 -4.43 3.68 -7.57
N PHE A 117 -3.12 3.94 -7.50
CA PHE A 117 -2.08 3.10 -8.11
C PHE A 117 -1.83 1.79 -7.35
N ASN A 118 -2.19 1.75 -6.07
CA ASN A 118 -2.01 0.59 -5.19
C ASN A 118 -3.31 -0.22 -5.02
N LEU A 119 -4.47 0.46 -5.03
CA LEU A 119 -5.78 -0.15 -4.78
C LEU A 119 -6.10 -1.32 -5.71
N GLU A 120 -5.80 -1.21 -6.99
CA GLU A 120 -6.02 -2.30 -7.95
C GLU A 120 -5.24 -3.57 -7.52
N TRP A 121 -3.97 -3.40 -7.14
CA TRP A 121 -3.11 -4.52 -6.77
C TRP A 121 -3.45 -5.08 -5.40
N LEU A 122 -3.85 -4.24 -4.45
CA LEU A 122 -4.41 -4.67 -3.17
C LEU A 122 -5.63 -5.58 -3.39
N GLY A 123 -6.62 -5.12 -4.17
CA GLY A 123 -7.81 -5.90 -4.47
C GLY A 123 -7.50 -7.23 -5.17
N ARG A 124 -6.59 -7.22 -6.15
CA ARG A 124 -6.15 -8.43 -6.87
C ARG A 124 -5.41 -9.41 -5.94
N ASN A 125 -4.60 -8.91 -5.00
CA ASN A 125 -3.87 -9.72 -4.04
C ASN A 125 -4.78 -10.33 -2.98
N VAL A 126 -5.78 -9.60 -2.51
CA VAL A 126 -6.84 -10.12 -1.64
C VAL A 126 -7.58 -11.27 -2.33
N GLN A 127 -7.99 -11.07 -3.58
CA GLN A 127 -8.76 -12.07 -4.33
C GLN A 127 -7.94 -13.33 -4.63
N ILE A 128 -6.67 -13.22 -5.05
CA ILE A 128 -5.88 -14.40 -5.46
C ILE A 128 -5.49 -15.28 -4.28
N ASN A 129 -5.54 -14.74 -3.05
CA ASN A 129 -5.28 -15.47 -1.82
C ASN A 129 -6.56 -16.00 -1.14
N ASP A 130 -7.75 -15.80 -1.77
CA ASP A 130 -9.07 -16.18 -1.25
C ASP A 130 -9.41 -15.52 0.10
N LEU A 131 -9.05 -14.21 0.25
CA LEU A 131 -9.18 -13.46 1.50
C LEU A 131 -10.29 -12.39 1.46
N ILE A 132 -11.21 -12.48 0.50
CA ILE A 132 -12.30 -11.50 0.32
C ILE A 132 -13.21 -11.38 1.55
N ASN A 133 -13.38 -12.48 2.29
CA ASN A 133 -14.21 -12.52 3.49
C ASN A 133 -13.46 -12.05 4.76
N ASN A 134 -12.15 -11.88 4.65
CA ASN A 134 -11.28 -11.50 5.77
C ASN A 134 -10.77 -10.07 5.67
N ILE A 135 -10.72 -9.48 4.46
CA ILE A 135 -10.12 -8.17 4.24
C ILE A 135 -11.14 -7.23 3.62
N THR A 136 -11.42 -6.15 4.33
CA THR A 136 -12.17 -5.00 3.83
C THR A 136 -11.21 -3.91 3.42
N ILE A 137 -11.28 -3.46 2.16
CA ILE A 137 -10.45 -2.37 1.64
C ILE A 137 -11.18 -1.05 1.88
N ILE A 138 -10.49 -0.08 2.50
CA ILE A 138 -11.00 1.27 2.74
C ILE A 138 -10.14 2.27 1.96
N PRO A 139 -10.64 2.80 0.82
CA PRO A 139 -9.88 3.66 -0.08
C PRO A 139 -9.89 5.13 0.37
N ILE A 140 -9.67 5.37 1.66
CA ILE A 140 -9.78 6.69 2.29
C ILE A 140 -8.47 6.98 3.03
N PRO A 141 -7.83 8.14 2.82
CA PRO A 141 -6.70 8.56 3.63
C PRO A 141 -7.16 8.89 5.05
N LEU A 142 -6.38 8.43 6.04
CA LEU A 142 -6.61 8.82 7.42
C LEU A 142 -5.85 10.10 7.76
N THR A 143 -6.41 10.88 8.67
CA THR A 143 -5.88 12.16 9.13
C THR A 143 -6.46 12.53 10.50
N LYS A 144 -6.16 13.72 11.03
CA LYS A 144 -6.62 14.17 12.35
C LYS A 144 -8.14 14.34 12.44
N TYR A 145 -8.79 14.88 11.40
CA TYR A 145 -10.25 15.15 11.35
C TYR A 145 -10.78 15.10 9.93
N VAL A 146 -12.09 14.99 9.78
CA VAL A 146 -12.76 15.03 8.47
C VAL A 146 -12.33 16.28 7.71
N SER A 147 -11.74 16.10 6.55
CA SER A 147 -11.34 17.22 5.70
C SER A 147 -11.32 16.84 4.22
N LYS A 148 -11.65 17.83 3.36
CA LYS A 148 -11.35 17.76 1.93
C LYS A 148 -9.97 18.35 1.71
N ASN A 149 -9.03 17.56 1.19
CA ASN A 149 -7.68 18.01 0.93
C ASN A 149 -7.09 17.30 -0.29
N THR A 150 -5.83 17.60 -0.61
CA THR A 150 -5.10 17.02 -1.72
C THR A 150 -4.29 15.81 -1.26
N LEU A 151 -4.42 14.70 -1.96
CA LEU A 151 -3.50 13.58 -1.88
C LEU A 151 -2.38 13.81 -2.89
N ASN A 152 -1.17 13.94 -2.41
CA ASN A 152 0.04 14.24 -3.16
C ASN A 152 0.89 12.98 -3.34
N PHE A 153 1.48 12.79 -4.53
CA PHE A 153 2.27 11.62 -4.88
C PHE A 153 3.63 12.04 -5.45
N SER A 154 4.69 11.45 -4.96
CA SER A 154 6.03 11.58 -5.54
C SER A 154 6.28 10.61 -6.70
N THR A 155 5.41 9.63 -6.89
CA THR A 155 5.48 8.64 -7.97
C THR A 155 4.10 8.15 -8.38
N THR A 156 3.96 7.76 -9.65
CA THR A 156 2.77 7.06 -10.18
C THR A 156 3.04 5.57 -10.41
N GLU A 157 4.17 5.05 -9.92
CA GLU A 157 4.47 3.63 -10.04
C GLU A 157 3.53 2.78 -9.20
N TRP A 158 3.11 1.66 -9.73
CA TRP A 158 2.40 0.62 -8.97
C TRP A 158 3.24 0.12 -7.80
N SER A 159 2.63 -0.06 -6.65
CA SER A 159 3.30 -0.34 -5.37
C SER A 159 4.19 0.80 -4.86
N GLY A 160 4.02 2.01 -5.40
CA GLY A 160 4.72 3.20 -4.95
C GLY A 160 4.39 3.52 -3.49
N ALA A 161 5.32 4.19 -2.83
CA ALA A 161 5.18 4.82 -1.53
C ALA A 161 5.39 6.33 -1.70
N LEU A 162 5.57 7.05 -0.59
CA LEU A 162 5.81 8.49 -0.57
C LEU A 162 4.63 9.29 -1.13
N SER A 163 3.45 8.99 -0.60
CA SER A 163 2.24 9.79 -0.80
C SER A 163 1.79 10.39 0.52
N THR A 164 1.31 11.63 0.50
CA THR A 164 0.87 12.33 1.72
C THR A 164 -0.46 13.05 1.49
N PHE A 165 -1.30 13.07 2.51
CA PHE A 165 -2.60 13.74 2.47
C PHE A 165 -2.57 15.07 3.22
N GLY A 166 -2.87 16.15 2.51
CA GLY A 166 -2.98 17.49 3.09
C GLY A 166 -1.66 18.16 3.45
N GLN A 167 -0.53 17.49 3.21
CA GLN A 167 0.80 17.99 3.51
C GLN A 167 1.66 18.08 2.24
N ASN A 168 2.75 18.85 2.30
CA ASN A 168 3.71 19.00 1.19
C ASN A 168 5.06 18.34 1.51
N TYR A 169 5.16 17.57 2.56
CA TYR A 169 6.35 16.87 3.00
C TYR A 169 6.13 15.34 3.02
N GLY A 170 7.21 14.59 2.95
CA GLY A 170 7.22 13.12 3.02
C GLY A 170 7.72 12.62 4.37
N HIS A 171 8.06 11.34 4.42
CA HIS A 171 8.51 10.61 5.60
C HIS A 171 9.73 11.19 6.34
N ASP A 172 10.50 12.07 5.70
CA ASP A 172 11.69 12.72 6.29
C ASP A 172 11.44 14.20 6.62
N GLY A 173 10.19 14.65 6.61
CA GLY A 173 9.80 16.03 6.85
C GLY A 173 10.18 17.02 5.74
N LYS A 174 10.82 16.53 4.66
CA LYS A 174 11.22 17.40 3.54
C LYS A 174 10.13 17.51 2.50
N SER A 175 10.12 18.65 1.80
CA SER A 175 9.19 18.89 0.70
C SER A 175 9.32 17.80 -0.37
N ILE A 176 8.19 17.23 -0.77
CA ILE A 176 8.12 16.23 -1.85
C ILE A 176 7.89 16.91 -3.20
N GLU A 177 8.54 16.39 -4.24
CA GLU A 177 8.22 16.75 -5.61
C GLU A 177 6.93 16.04 -6.03
N ASN A 178 5.87 16.83 -6.24
CA ASN A 178 4.56 16.29 -6.64
C ASN A 178 4.54 15.93 -8.12
N VAL A 179 4.59 14.65 -8.42
CA VAL A 179 4.44 14.10 -9.78
C VAL A 179 2.97 13.99 -10.18
N PHE A 180 2.11 13.69 -9.21
CA PHE A 180 0.67 13.53 -9.41
C PHE A 180 -0.08 13.92 -8.14
N LYS A 181 -1.29 14.47 -8.30
CA LYS A 181 -2.14 14.85 -7.17
C LYS A 181 -3.62 14.89 -7.54
N PHE A 182 -4.49 14.66 -6.57
CA PHE A 182 -5.92 14.88 -6.70
C PHE A 182 -6.56 15.22 -5.34
N SER A 183 -7.71 15.90 -5.38
CA SER A 183 -8.46 16.20 -4.16
C SER A 183 -9.34 15.01 -3.77
N THR A 184 -9.35 14.69 -2.47
CA THR A 184 -10.21 13.66 -1.88
C THR A 184 -10.63 14.04 -0.47
N ILE A 185 -11.40 13.18 0.18
CA ILE A 185 -11.85 13.35 1.56
C ILE A 185 -11.02 12.41 2.45
N GLY A 186 -10.43 12.97 3.50
CA GLY A 186 -9.81 12.22 4.58
C GLY A 186 -10.72 12.16 5.82
N LEU A 187 -10.61 11.10 6.59
CA LEU A 187 -11.33 10.87 7.84
C LEU A 187 -10.36 10.61 8.98
N SER A 188 -10.79 10.86 10.21
CA SER A 188 -10.03 10.40 11.38
C SER A 188 -10.35 8.93 11.69
N MET A 189 -9.50 8.25 12.47
CA MET A 189 -9.81 6.91 12.98
C MET A 189 -11.12 6.91 13.78
N ASN A 190 -11.38 7.97 14.55
CA ASN A 190 -12.61 8.10 15.32
C ASN A 190 -13.84 8.20 14.41
N ASP A 191 -13.74 8.96 13.30
CA ASP A 191 -14.83 9.07 12.32
C ASP A 191 -15.10 7.76 11.60
N ILE A 192 -14.06 7.03 11.22
CA ILE A 192 -14.18 5.68 10.63
C ILE A 192 -14.97 4.77 11.56
N LYS A 193 -14.59 4.72 12.84
CA LYS A 193 -15.23 3.89 13.85
C LYS A 193 -16.70 4.27 14.06
N GLN A 194 -16.97 5.57 14.12
CA GLN A 194 -18.30 6.09 14.46
C GLN A 194 -19.27 6.04 13.29
N ASN A 195 -18.81 6.34 12.06
CA ASN A 195 -19.69 6.62 10.93
C ASN A 195 -19.76 5.47 9.90
N LEU A 196 -18.76 4.58 9.88
CA LEU A 196 -18.70 3.48 8.90
C LEU A 196 -18.89 2.10 9.55
N GLU A 197 -19.27 2.04 10.82
CA GLU A 197 -19.50 0.79 11.56
C GLU A 197 -18.31 -0.18 11.53
N VAL A 198 -17.09 0.34 11.31
CA VAL A 198 -15.87 -0.47 11.30
C VAL A 198 -15.59 -0.94 12.74
N PRO A 199 -15.39 -2.26 12.98
CA PRO A 199 -15.15 -2.79 14.32
C PRO A 199 -13.94 -2.17 15.01
N GLN A 200 -13.98 -2.14 16.35
CA GLN A 200 -12.84 -1.74 17.16
C GLN A 200 -11.62 -2.62 16.86
N PRO A 201 -10.48 -2.05 16.48
CA PRO A 201 -9.28 -2.85 16.23
C PRO A 201 -8.66 -3.35 17.55
N ASN A 202 -8.18 -4.58 17.51
CA ASN A 202 -7.28 -5.11 18.53
C ASN A 202 -5.84 -4.65 18.25
N TYR A 203 -5.47 -4.59 16.97
CA TYR A 203 -4.13 -4.26 16.49
C TYR A 203 -4.22 -3.21 15.40
N ILE A 204 -3.30 -2.25 15.42
CA ILE A 204 -3.19 -1.20 14.38
C ILE A 204 -1.74 -1.12 13.92
N LYS A 205 -1.51 -1.12 12.59
CA LYS A 205 -0.26 -0.70 11.97
C LYS A 205 -0.49 0.65 11.31
N ILE A 206 0.44 1.59 11.48
CA ILE A 206 0.45 2.88 10.78
C ILE A 206 1.79 3.05 10.07
N ASP A 207 1.75 3.18 8.74
CA ASP A 207 2.90 3.27 7.85
C ASP A 207 2.48 4.05 6.59
N VAL A 208 2.52 5.39 6.65
CA VAL A 208 1.88 6.29 5.67
C VAL A 208 2.77 7.44 5.17
N ASP A 209 4.07 7.33 5.34
CA ASP A 209 5.08 8.23 4.81
C ASP A 209 5.03 9.69 5.35
N GLY A 210 4.82 9.88 6.67
CA GLY A 210 5.13 11.15 7.34
C GLY A 210 3.96 11.87 8.03
N ILE A 211 2.75 11.34 8.01
CA ILE A 211 1.58 11.93 8.70
C ILE A 211 1.04 11.04 9.82
N GLU A 212 1.83 10.13 10.33
CA GLU A 212 1.48 9.18 11.39
C GLU A 212 0.97 9.88 12.64
N HIS A 213 1.65 10.97 13.06
CA HIS A 213 1.25 11.80 14.20
C HIS A 213 -0.17 12.39 14.03
N LEU A 214 -0.53 12.86 12.82
CA LEU A 214 -1.88 13.39 12.55
C LEU A 214 -2.95 12.29 12.63
N ILE A 215 -2.62 11.08 12.19
CA ILE A 215 -3.52 9.92 12.28
C ILE A 215 -3.73 9.52 13.74
N ILE A 216 -2.64 9.48 14.53
CA ILE A 216 -2.68 9.20 15.97
C ILE A 216 -3.55 10.21 16.70
N GLU A 217 -3.36 11.52 16.46
CA GLU A 217 -4.18 12.58 17.04
C GLU A 217 -5.67 12.44 16.69
N GLY A 218 -6.00 11.94 15.49
CA GLY A 218 -7.37 11.66 15.07
C GLY A 218 -7.96 10.35 15.62
N GLY A 219 -7.18 9.59 16.41
CA GLY A 219 -7.50 8.25 16.86
C GLY A 219 -7.68 8.05 18.35
N GLU A 220 -7.67 9.08 19.18
CA GLU A 220 -7.62 8.97 20.64
C GLU A 220 -8.61 7.94 21.22
N LYS A 221 -9.88 8.00 20.80
CA LYS A 221 -10.93 7.07 21.27
C LYS A 221 -10.72 5.64 20.77
N VAL A 222 -10.24 5.46 19.55
CA VAL A 222 -9.95 4.15 18.99
C VAL A 222 -8.73 3.56 19.68
N LEU A 223 -7.67 4.35 19.84
CA LEU A 223 -6.40 3.95 20.44
C LEU A 223 -6.55 3.56 21.92
N SER A 224 -7.40 4.27 22.68
CA SER A 224 -7.63 3.95 24.10
C SER A 224 -8.23 2.54 24.33
N HIS A 225 -8.75 1.90 23.31
CA HIS A 225 -9.32 0.55 23.35
C HIS A 225 -8.56 -0.44 22.44
N THR A 226 -7.44 -0.01 21.86
CA THR A 226 -6.57 -0.86 21.00
C THR A 226 -5.56 -1.58 21.90
N LYS A 227 -5.33 -2.86 21.64
CA LYS A 227 -4.42 -3.70 22.42
C LYS A 227 -2.96 -3.35 22.14
N GLU A 228 -2.61 -3.23 20.86
CA GLU A 228 -1.24 -2.94 20.43
C GLU A 228 -1.27 -2.06 19.18
N LEU A 229 -0.28 -1.17 19.10
CA LEU A 229 -0.03 -0.25 17.98
C LEU A 229 1.41 -0.40 17.49
N LEU A 230 1.60 -0.59 16.20
CA LEU A 230 2.90 -0.52 15.52
C LEU A 230 2.90 0.70 14.61
N VAL A 231 3.87 1.59 14.79
CA VAL A 231 4.02 2.81 13.98
C VAL A 231 5.40 2.82 13.35
N GLU A 232 5.48 3.04 12.03
CA GLU A 232 6.74 3.39 11.36
C GLU A 232 7.02 4.88 11.59
N ILE A 233 8.17 5.20 12.18
CA ILE A 233 8.60 6.57 12.43
C ILE A 233 9.98 6.81 11.84
N ASN A 234 10.24 8.04 11.42
CA ASN A 234 11.56 8.48 11.00
C ASN A 234 12.20 9.33 12.10
N GLU A 235 13.23 8.80 12.76
CA GLU A 235 13.94 9.48 13.87
C GLU A 235 14.50 10.87 13.51
N ASN A 236 14.64 11.20 12.22
CA ASN A 236 15.10 12.50 11.75
C ASN A 236 13.94 13.48 11.49
N PHE A 237 12.71 13.11 11.74
CA PHE A 237 11.54 13.95 11.58
C PHE A 237 10.95 14.30 12.95
N GLU A 238 11.32 15.48 13.49
CA GLU A 238 10.99 15.90 14.86
C GLU A 238 9.47 16.00 15.15
N GLU A 239 8.62 16.11 14.12
CA GLU A 239 7.17 16.26 14.27
C GLU A 239 6.46 14.88 14.42
N GLN A 240 7.13 13.77 14.17
CA GLN A 240 6.64 12.42 14.39
C GLN A 240 6.91 11.92 15.81
#